data_a2bf21ab96cbd403d0babad9f412a652
#
_entry.id   a2bf21ab96cbd403d0babad9f412a652
#
_cell.length_a   1.000
_cell.length_b   1.000
_cell.length_c   1.000
_cell.angle_alpha   90.00
_cell.angle_beta   90.00
_cell.angle_gamma   90.00
#
_symmetry.space_group_name_H-M   'P 1'
#
loop_
_entity.id
_entity.type
_entity.pdbx_description
1 polymer ?
#
loop_
_entity_poly.entity_id
_entity_poly.type
_entity_poly.pdbx_seq_one_letter_code
_entity_poly.pdbx_strand_id
1 'polypeptide(L)'
;MKINENFSLLRSNYLFSTMSRKIKDYKIARPEADIIDLGIGDVSHPLPEACIKAMHSAVNEMADAATFRGYPPERGYDFLIDKILKYDFAARGITLERDEIFISDGAKSDTGSIGDIFSPECKVAVCDPVYPVYIDTNIMAGRGGKPLENGRFSNIAYLDCTAENGFIPPLPEQNVDIIYLCSPNNPTGTAMNKEQLQQWVDWANEHGSVILFDAAYEVFITESNIPHSIFELDGAKKCAIEFRSFSKTAGFTGVRCAYTIIPRELSRSGVSLNSLWARRQATRFNGVSYITQRAAEAVYSDKLTLEWDEVAGAASYTVAWWADGTE
;
A
#
# COMPACT_ATOMS: atom_id res chain seq x y z
N MET A 1 -4.64 24.76 26.50
CA MET A 1 -4.70 24.03 25.23
C MET A 1 -4.68 22.55 25.55
N LYS A 2 -5.58 21.76 24.93
CA LYS A 2 -5.56 20.29 25.05
C LYS A 2 -4.85 19.69 23.85
N ILE A 3 -4.04 18.67 24.04
CA ILE A 3 -3.37 17.90 22.98
C ILE A 3 -4.12 16.58 22.75
N ASN A 4 -3.83 15.89 21.66
CA ASN A 4 -4.30 14.53 21.47
C ASN A 4 -3.41 13.58 22.31
N GLU A 5 -3.92 13.14 23.46
CA GLU A 5 -3.18 12.31 24.42
C GLU A 5 -2.88 10.91 23.88
N ASN A 6 -3.60 10.45 22.83
CA ASN A 6 -3.32 9.15 22.21
C ASN A 6 -1.89 9.06 21.65
N PHE A 7 -1.30 10.19 21.25
CA PHE A 7 0.09 10.22 20.80
C PHE A 7 1.09 9.85 21.90
N SER A 8 0.73 10.07 23.18
CA SER A 8 1.58 9.68 24.32
C SER A 8 1.62 8.16 24.55
N LEU A 9 0.67 7.43 23.97
CA LEU A 9 0.62 5.95 24.06
C LEU A 9 1.58 5.27 23.09
N LEU A 10 2.03 6.01 22.05
CA LEU A 10 3.01 5.48 21.10
C LEU A 10 4.37 5.28 21.77
N ARG A 11 5.13 4.29 21.33
CA ARG A 11 6.52 4.13 21.75
C ARG A 11 7.30 5.40 21.38
N SER A 12 8.15 5.86 22.30
CA SER A 12 8.92 7.11 22.14
C SER A 12 9.81 7.16 20.88
N ASN A 13 10.15 6.01 20.32
CA ASN A 13 10.95 5.87 19.12
C ASN A 13 10.26 4.95 18.12
N TYR A 14 10.04 5.46 16.91
CA TYR A 14 9.59 4.66 15.78
C TYR A 14 10.63 3.58 15.44
N LEU A 15 10.19 2.34 15.18
CA LEU A 15 11.06 1.16 15.02
C LEU A 15 12.22 1.40 14.06
N PHE A 16 11.94 1.92 12.87
CA PHE A 16 12.96 2.16 11.84
C PHE A 16 13.98 3.23 12.23
N SER A 17 13.55 4.28 12.93
CA SER A 17 14.48 5.30 13.46
C SER A 17 15.42 4.72 14.51
N THR A 18 14.92 3.81 15.34
CA THR A 18 15.73 3.11 16.35
C THR A 18 16.75 2.19 15.69
N MET A 19 16.36 1.44 14.67
CA MET A 19 17.27 0.58 13.91
C MET A 19 18.36 1.38 13.22
N SER A 20 18.01 2.44 12.51
CA SER A 20 18.99 3.32 11.83
C SER A 20 20.02 3.90 12.82
N ARG A 21 19.57 4.31 14.01
CA ARG A 21 20.47 4.79 15.07
C ARG A 21 21.42 3.69 15.54
N LYS A 22 20.91 2.48 15.84
CA LYS A 22 21.72 1.34 16.27
C LYS A 22 22.78 0.95 15.23
N ILE A 23 22.43 0.95 13.93
CA ILE A 23 23.35 0.68 12.84
C ILE A 23 24.47 1.75 12.82
N LYS A 24 24.07 3.03 12.92
CA LYS A 24 25.04 4.13 12.97
C LYS A 24 25.98 4.02 14.15
N ASP A 25 25.47 3.77 15.35
CA ASP A 25 26.27 3.63 16.56
C ASP A 25 27.22 2.42 16.46
N TYR A 26 26.75 1.32 15.88
CA TYR A 26 27.59 0.13 15.65
C TYR A 26 28.72 0.40 14.65
N LYS A 27 28.44 1.11 13.53
CA LYS A 27 29.46 1.52 12.55
C LYS A 27 30.52 2.44 13.16
N ILE A 28 30.12 3.34 14.08
CA ILE A 28 31.07 4.19 14.81
C ILE A 28 31.97 3.35 15.73
N ALA A 29 31.37 2.39 16.44
CA ALA A 29 32.12 1.54 17.37
C ALA A 29 33.01 0.49 16.69
N ARG A 30 32.66 0.11 15.45
CA ARG A 30 33.35 -0.92 14.65
C ARG A 30 33.44 -0.49 13.18
N PRO A 31 34.34 0.44 12.84
CA PRO A 31 34.45 0.98 11.49
C PRO A 31 34.82 -0.07 10.43
N GLU A 32 35.50 -1.14 10.84
CA GLU A 32 35.92 -2.25 9.98
C GLU A 32 34.83 -3.28 9.69
N ALA A 33 33.70 -3.19 10.38
CA ALA A 33 32.62 -4.18 10.21
C ALA A 33 31.90 -3.99 8.87
N ASP A 34 31.81 -5.06 8.10
CA ASP A 34 30.91 -5.15 6.96
C ASP A 34 29.51 -5.46 7.47
N ILE A 35 28.57 -4.52 7.28
CA ILE A 35 27.19 -4.63 7.75
C ILE A 35 26.27 -4.89 6.58
N ILE A 36 25.62 -6.04 6.58
CA ILE A 36 24.51 -6.36 5.70
C ILE A 36 23.24 -5.81 6.33
N ASP A 37 22.67 -4.76 5.75
CA ASP A 37 21.45 -4.14 6.25
C ASP A 37 20.21 -4.79 5.62
N LEU A 38 19.50 -5.59 6.43
CA LEU A 38 18.22 -6.23 6.05
C LEU A 38 17.02 -5.56 6.76
N GLY A 39 17.23 -4.39 7.36
CA GLY A 39 16.23 -3.73 8.21
C GLY A 39 15.17 -2.95 7.45
N ILE A 40 15.48 -2.46 6.26
CA ILE A 40 14.54 -1.70 5.43
C ILE A 40 14.56 -2.26 4.01
N GLY A 41 13.38 -2.73 3.55
CA GLY A 41 13.20 -3.14 2.17
C GLY A 41 13.12 -1.93 1.25
N ASP A 42 14.26 -1.34 0.90
CA ASP A 42 14.33 -0.29 -0.12
C ASP A 42 14.76 -0.86 -1.47
N VAL A 43 14.52 -0.11 -2.54
CA VAL A 43 14.97 -0.46 -3.88
C VAL A 43 16.44 -0.17 -4.04
N SER A 44 17.17 -1.05 -4.74
CA SER A 44 18.61 -0.94 -4.98
C SER A 44 18.96 -0.48 -6.40
N HIS A 45 17.98 -0.49 -7.32
CA HIS A 45 18.18 -0.09 -8.70
C HIS A 45 17.71 1.33 -8.96
N PRO A 46 18.34 2.05 -9.92
CA PRO A 46 17.87 3.36 -10.37
C PRO A 46 16.48 3.27 -11.00
N LEU A 47 15.83 4.43 -11.14
CA LEU A 47 14.54 4.54 -11.82
C LEU A 47 14.63 4.07 -13.29
N PRO A 48 13.57 3.45 -13.83
CA PRO A 48 13.49 3.10 -15.24
C PRO A 48 13.71 4.31 -16.15
N GLU A 49 14.45 4.12 -17.24
CA GLU A 49 14.79 5.21 -18.18
C GLU A 49 13.54 5.90 -18.75
N ALA A 50 12.46 5.14 -19.01
CA ALA A 50 11.19 5.67 -19.47
C ALA A 50 10.60 6.68 -18.47
N CYS A 51 10.70 6.39 -17.17
CA CYS A 51 10.23 7.29 -16.11
C CYS A 51 11.08 8.57 -16.05
N ILE A 52 12.40 8.45 -16.18
CA ILE A 52 13.31 9.62 -16.21
C ILE A 52 13.01 10.50 -17.42
N LYS A 53 12.84 9.92 -18.61
CA LYS A 53 12.47 10.68 -19.82
C LYS A 53 11.12 11.39 -19.65
N ALA A 54 10.13 10.72 -19.08
CA ALA A 54 8.82 11.31 -18.82
C ALA A 54 8.89 12.48 -17.82
N MET A 55 9.71 12.36 -16.77
CA MET A 55 9.96 13.46 -15.84
C MET A 55 10.58 14.68 -16.54
N HIS A 56 11.61 14.47 -17.36
CA HIS A 56 12.24 15.57 -18.11
C HIS A 56 11.25 16.25 -19.05
N SER A 57 10.45 15.49 -19.78
CA SER A 57 9.40 16.05 -20.64
C SER A 57 8.39 16.86 -19.85
N ALA A 58 7.91 16.32 -18.72
CA ALA A 58 6.95 17.01 -17.87
C ALA A 58 7.52 18.30 -17.24
N VAL A 59 8.80 18.32 -16.88
CA VAL A 59 9.47 19.56 -16.41
C VAL A 59 9.52 20.61 -17.52
N ASN A 60 9.85 20.21 -18.75
CA ASN A 60 9.86 21.13 -19.90
C ASN A 60 8.47 21.68 -20.19
N GLU A 61 7.42 20.85 -20.13
CA GLU A 61 6.03 21.28 -20.26
C GLU A 61 5.62 22.31 -19.18
N MET A 62 6.15 22.17 -17.96
CA MET A 62 5.90 23.13 -16.87
C MET A 62 6.60 24.49 -17.08
N ALA A 63 7.61 24.55 -17.93
CA ALA A 63 8.31 25.79 -18.28
C ALA A 63 7.59 26.62 -19.35
N ASP A 64 6.65 26.06 -20.09
CA ASP A 64 5.90 26.74 -21.14
C ASP A 64 4.50 27.14 -20.63
N ALA A 65 4.15 28.41 -20.79
CA ALA A 65 2.85 28.94 -20.37
C ALA A 65 1.65 28.25 -21.02
N ALA A 66 1.80 27.69 -22.24
CA ALA A 66 0.74 26.98 -22.93
C ALA A 66 0.48 25.57 -22.35
N THR A 67 1.48 24.96 -21.74
CA THR A 67 1.42 23.57 -21.22
C THR A 67 1.56 23.49 -19.70
N PHE A 68 1.80 24.62 -19.04
CA PHE A 68 1.90 24.70 -17.58
C PHE A 68 0.68 24.07 -16.87
N ARG A 69 0.93 23.36 -15.79
CA ARG A 69 -0.09 22.72 -14.96
C ARG A 69 -0.05 23.28 -13.55
N GLY A 70 -1.20 23.76 -13.06
CA GLY A 70 -1.39 24.17 -11.68
C GLY A 70 -1.66 22.99 -10.74
N TYR A 71 -2.58 23.18 -9.79
CA TYR A 71 -3.03 22.09 -8.94
C TYR A 71 -3.59 20.93 -9.76
N PRO A 72 -3.19 19.67 -9.49
CA PRO A 72 -3.73 18.51 -10.17
C PRO A 72 -5.20 18.27 -9.81
N PRO A 73 -5.95 17.49 -10.62
CA PRO A 73 -7.26 17.00 -10.21
C PRO A 73 -7.17 16.23 -8.88
N GLU A 74 -8.18 16.36 -8.03
CA GLU A 74 -8.20 15.77 -6.66
C GLU A 74 -7.98 14.26 -6.64
N ARG A 75 -8.42 13.55 -7.67
CA ARG A 75 -8.25 12.08 -7.78
C ARG A 75 -7.00 11.67 -8.57
N GLY A 76 -6.33 12.61 -9.22
CA GLY A 76 -5.24 12.38 -10.14
C GLY A 76 -5.64 12.65 -11.59
N TYR A 77 -4.67 12.62 -12.50
CA TYR A 77 -4.90 12.84 -13.93
C TYR A 77 -5.46 11.59 -14.60
N ASP A 78 -6.41 11.78 -15.51
CA ASP A 78 -7.05 10.71 -16.27
C ASP A 78 -6.04 9.85 -17.05
N PHE A 79 -4.96 10.44 -17.59
CA PHE A 79 -3.95 9.70 -18.32
C PHE A 79 -3.31 8.56 -17.48
N LEU A 80 -3.08 8.79 -16.17
CA LEU A 80 -2.55 7.77 -15.27
C LEU A 80 -3.65 6.81 -14.83
N ILE A 81 -4.83 7.33 -14.46
CA ILE A 81 -5.96 6.51 -14.02
C ILE A 81 -6.36 5.50 -15.11
N ASP A 82 -6.40 5.93 -16.39
CA ASP A 82 -6.74 5.04 -17.51
C ASP A 82 -5.71 3.90 -17.70
N LYS A 83 -4.42 4.20 -17.51
CA LYS A 83 -3.37 3.17 -17.53
C LYS A 83 -3.54 2.16 -16.39
N ILE A 84 -3.80 2.64 -15.18
CA ILE A 84 -4.07 1.79 -14.01
C ILE A 84 -5.29 0.90 -14.29
N LEU A 85 -6.40 1.47 -14.73
CA LEU A 85 -7.62 0.71 -15.04
C LEU A 85 -7.36 -0.36 -16.10
N LYS A 86 -6.62 -0.02 -17.15
CA LYS A 86 -6.33 -0.93 -18.26
C LYS A 86 -5.40 -2.08 -17.85
N TYR A 87 -4.25 -1.74 -17.26
CA TYR A 87 -3.16 -2.69 -17.09
C TYR A 87 -3.18 -3.43 -15.75
N ASP A 88 -3.63 -2.77 -14.67
CA ASP A 88 -3.63 -3.39 -13.35
C ASP A 88 -4.94 -4.14 -13.04
N PHE A 89 -6.06 -3.72 -13.69
CA PHE A 89 -7.38 -4.28 -13.37
C PHE A 89 -8.07 -4.94 -14.57
N ALA A 90 -8.29 -4.25 -15.69
CA ALA A 90 -9.02 -4.82 -16.83
C ALA A 90 -8.28 -6.03 -17.43
N ALA A 91 -6.96 -6.02 -17.47
CA ALA A 91 -6.12 -7.15 -17.89
C ALA A 91 -6.33 -8.41 -17.00
N ARG A 92 -6.87 -8.25 -15.79
CA ARG A 92 -7.20 -9.32 -14.84
C ARG A 92 -8.71 -9.62 -14.78
N GLY A 93 -9.50 -9.04 -15.69
CA GLY A 93 -10.96 -9.21 -15.71
C GLY A 93 -11.71 -8.39 -14.66
N ILE A 94 -11.04 -7.44 -14.01
CA ILE A 94 -11.64 -6.58 -12.98
C ILE A 94 -12.12 -5.28 -13.65
N THR A 95 -13.42 -4.98 -13.53
CA THR A 95 -14.01 -3.72 -14.01
C THR A 95 -14.08 -2.71 -12.87
N LEU A 96 -13.45 -1.58 -13.04
CA LEU A 96 -13.50 -0.43 -12.12
C LEU A 96 -13.76 0.85 -12.93
N GLU A 97 -14.28 1.87 -12.25
CA GLU A 97 -14.51 3.19 -12.82
C GLU A 97 -13.43 4.18 -12.37
N ARG A 98 -13.22 5.25 -13.16
CA ARG A 98 -12.19 6.27 -12.84
C ARG A 98 -12.34 6.88 -11.45
N ASP A 99 -13.57 7.09 -10.99
CA ASP A 99 -13.85 7.70 -9.69
C ASP A 99 -13.73 6.72 -8.51
N GLU A 100 -13.34 5.47 -8.76
CA GLU A 100 -12.97 4.50 -7.75
C GLU A 100 -11.45 4.53 -7.45
N ILE A 101 -10.66 5.23 -8.28
CA ILE A 101 -9.21 5.36 -8.16
C ILE A 101 -8.84 6.75 -7.59
N PHE A 102 -7.91 6.76 -6.62
CA PHE A 102 -7.38 7.96 -5.99
C PHE A 102 -5.87 7.92 -5.97
N ILE A 103 -5.23 8.76 -6.79
CA ILE A 103 -3.76 8.87 -6.84
C ILE A 103 -3.26 9.59 -5.61
N SER A 104 -2.18 9.07 -5.00
CA SER A 104 -1.60 9.59 -3.77
C SER A 104 -0.07 9.63 -3.80
N ASP A 105 0.53 10.22 -2.76
CA ASP A 105 1.97 10.37 -2.58
C ASP A 105 2.64 9.16 -1.90
N GLY A 106 1.93 8.05 -1.78
CA GLY A 106 2.46 6.80 -1.24
C GLY A 106 1.44 6.00 -0.42
N ALA A 107 1.48 4.68 -0.53
CA ALA A 107 0.59 3.78 0.21
C ALA A 107 0.68 3.99 1.74
N LYS A 108 1.85 4.42 2.26
CA LYS A 108 1.99 4.77 3.68
C LYS A 108 1.11 5.94 4.09
N SER A 109 1.00 6.97 3.25
CA SER A 109 0.11 8.11 3.49
C SER A 109 -1.35 7.69 3.45
N ASP A 110 -1.71 6.82 2.51
CA ASP A 110 -3.08 6.31 2.38
C ASP A 110 -3.47 5.42 3.56
N THR A 111 -2.67 4.39 3.86
CA THR A 111 -2.93 3.48 4.98
C THR A 111 -2.94 4.19 6.33
N GLY A 112 -2.10 5.23 6.46
CA GLY A 112 -2.06 6.08 7.65
C GLY A 112 -3.26 7.03 7.80
N SER A 113 -3.87 7.40 6.68
CA SER A 113 -4.95 8.41 6.63
C SER A 113 -6.34 7.82 6.46
N ILE A 114 -6.48 6.60 5.95
CA ILE A 114 -7.78 5.99 5.69
C ILE A 114 -8.63 5.88 6.96
N GLY A 115 -7.98 5.77 8.10
CA GLY A 115 -8.63 5.76 9.40
C GLY A 115 -9.45 7.02 9.73
N ASP A 116 -9.24 8.12 9.02
CA ASP A 116 -9.99 9.38 9.20
C ASP A 116 -11.49 9.24 8.84
N ILE A 117 -11.85 8.25 8.00
CA ILE A 117 -13.25 8.03 7.60
C ILE A 117 -13.99 7.04 8.50
N PHE A 118 -13.33 6.49 9.51
CA PHE A 118 -13.91 5.55 10.47
C PHE A 118 -14.01 6.14 11.87
N SER A 119 -15.02 5.69 12.61
CA SER A 119 -15.23 6.10 14.01
C SER A 119 -14.05 5.66 14.91
N PRO A 120 -13.73 6.43 15.95
CA PRO A 120 -12.77 6.02 16.98
C PRO A 120 -13.24 4.78 17.80
N GLU A 121 -14.53 4.44 17.78
CA GLU A 121 -15.07 3.25 18.44
C GLU A 121 -14.86 1.95 17.62
N CYS A 122 -14.46 2.04 16.36
CA CYS A 122 -14.21 0.87 15.53
C CYS A 122 -13.15 -0.05 16.14
N LYS A 123 -13.46 -1.33 16.19
CA LYS A 123 -12.50 -2.39 16.53
C LYS A 123 -11.65 -2.74 15.33
N VAL A 124 -10.36 -2.91 15.55
CA VAL A 124 -9.37 -3.12 14.49
C VAL A 124 -8.71 -4.48 14.65
N ALA A 125 -8.57 -5.24 13.57
CA ALA A 125 -7.75 -6.43 13.51
C ALA A 125 -6.50 -6.18 12.65
N VAL A 126 -5.36 -6.71 13.11
CA VAL A 126 -4.08 -6.69 12.40
C VAL A 126 -3.37 -8.03 12.52
N CYS A 127 -2.60 -8.40 11.50
CA CYS A 127 -1.66 -9.53 11.62
C CYS A 127 -0.60 -9.24 12.68
N ASP A 128 -0.01 -10.27 13.28
CA ASP A 128 1.15 -10.12 14.17
C ASP A 128 2.18 -11.22 13.83
N PRO A 129 3.36 -10.83 13.27
CA PRO A 129 3.87 -9.49 13.08
C PRO A 129 3.21 -8.72 11.92
N VAL A 130 3.27 -7.37 12.01
CA VAL A 130 2.62 -6.46 11.07
C VAL A 130 3.46 -5.21 10.80
N TYR A 131 3.17 -4.55 9.68
CA TYR A 131 3.71 -3.22 9.40
C TYR A 131 3.24 -2.21 10.47
N PRO A 132 4.15 -1.57 11.24
CA PRO A 132 3.79 -0.78 12.43
C PRO A 132 2.80 0.36 12.18
N VAL A 133 2.73 0.89 10.95
CA VAL A 133 1.85 2.00 10.60
C VAL A 133 0.39 1.67 10.88
N TYR A 134 -0.06 0.43 10.66
CA TYR A 134 -1.45 0.07 10.89
C TYR A 134 -1.84 0.17 12.37
N ILE A 135 -0.94 -0.22 13.28
CA ILE A 135 -1.16 -0.08 14.72
C ILE A 135 -1.06 1.38 15.14
N ASP A 136 0.04 2.05 14.80
CA ASP A 136 0.33 3.41 15.25
C ASP A 136 -0.77 4.40 14.86
N THR A 137 -1.26 4.33 13.61
CA THR A 137 -2.32 5.23 13.13
C THR A 137 -3.66 5.02 13.85
N ASN A 138 -3.98 3.77 14.20
CA ASN A 138 -5.17 3.46 14.98
C ASN A 138 -5.04 3.90 16.45
N ILE A 139 -3.86 3.82 17.04
CA ILE A 139 -3.60 4.41 18.35
C ILE A 139 -3.76 5.93 18.31
N MET A 140 -3.14 6.61 17.33
CA MET A 140 -3.28 8.08 17.15
C MET A 140 -4.73 8.52 17.04
N ALA A 141 -5.57 7.70 16.39
CA ALA A 141 -7.00 7.94 16.20
C ALA A 141 -7.87 7.54 17.41
N GLY A 142 -7.28 7.02 18.49
CA GLY A 142 -7.99 6.63 19.70
C GLY A 142 -8.57 5.20 19.69
N ARG A 143 -8.32 4.43 18.65
CA ARG A 143 -8.81 3.04 18.53
C ARG A 143 -7.98 2.00 19.27
N GLY A 144 -6.78 2.36 19.77
CA GLY A 144 -5.87 1.41 20.44
C GLY A 144 -6.36 0.86 21.78
N GLY A 145 -7.12 1.66 22.53
CA GLY A 145 -7.46 1.34 23.91
C GLY A 145 -6.25 1.51 24.85
N LYS A 146 -6.12 0.65 25.87
CA LYS A 146 -5.04 0.72 26.86
C LYS A 146 -3.82 -0.11 26.40
N PRO A 147 -2.60 0.37 26.64
CA PRO A 147 -1.41 -0.45 26.45
C PRO A 147 -1.39 -1.61 27.46
N LEU A 148 -0.98 -2.80 27.00
CA LEU A 148 -0.84 -4.02 27.80
C LEU A 148 0.64 -4.30 28.09
N GLU A 149 0.91 -5.11 29.11
CA GLU A 149 2.27 -5.48 29.53
C GLU A 149 3.08 -6.19 28.44
N ASN A 150 2.40 -6.95 27.57
CA ASN A 150 3.02 -7.63 26.42
C ASN A 150 3.32 -6.71 25.22
N GLY A 151 3.07 -5.39 25.35
CA GLY A 151 3.29 -4.39 24.31
C GLY A 151 2.20 -4.31 23.25
N ARG A 152 1.12 -5.07 23.37
CA ARG A 152 -0.10 -4.98 22.56
C ARG A 152 -1.07 -3.94 23.14
N PHE A 153 -2.17 -3.67 22.45
CA PHE A 153 -3.21 -2.71 22.85
C PHE A 153 -4.56 -3.42 23.00
N SER A 154 -5.35 -3.04 24.01
CA SER A 154 -6.54 -3.80 24.43
C SER A 154 -7.69 -3.81 23.41
N ASN A 155 -7.77 -2.81 22.52
CA ASN A 155 -8.85 -2.70 21.52
C ASN A 155 -8.41 -3.13 20.12
N ILE A 156 -7.19 -3.64 19.98
CA ILE A 156 -6.69 -4.20 18.71
C ILE A 156 -6.70 -5.71 18.82
N ALA A 157 -7.37 -6.38 17.90
CA ALA A 157 -7.32 -7.83 17.75
C ALA A 157 -6.06 -8.19 16.95
N TYR A 158 -5.16 -8.92 17.57
CA TYR A 158 -3.93 -9.40 16.96
C TYR A 158 -4.15 -10.81 16.43
N LEU A 159 -3.91 -11.00 15.13
CA LEU A 159 -4.04 -12.25 14.42
C LEU A 159 -2.65 -12.87 14.32
N ASP A 160 -2.34 -13.78 15.22
CA ASP A 160 -0.99 -14.33 15.35
C ASP A 160 -0.59 -15.15 14.11
N CYS A 161 0.43 -14.68 13.38
CA CYS A 161 1.03 -15.32 12.21
C CYS A 161 2.32 -16.00 12.66
N THR A 162 2.29 -17.32 12.82
CA THR A 162 3.37 -18.14 13.36
C THR A 162 3.84 -19.19 12.37
N ALA A 163 4.96 -19.85 12.66
CA ALA A 163 5.45 -20.93 11.83
C ALA A 163 4.45 -22.11 11.75
N GLU A 164 3.70 -22.34 12.82
CA GLU A 164 2.73 -23.44 12.93
C GLU A 164 1.54 -23.24 11.99
N ASN A 165 1.13 -21.98 11.71
CA ASN A 165 0.06 -21.66 10.76
C ASN A 165 0.60 -21.17 9.41
N GLY A 166 1.90 -21.37 9.13
CA GLY A 166 2.54 -20.94 7.89
C GLY A 166 2.54 -19.43 7.69
N PHE A 167 2.48 -18.66 8.78
CA PHE A 167 2.35 -17.20 8.80
C PHE A 167 1.10 -16.66 8.08
N ILE A 168 0.06 -17.50 7.94
CA ILE A 168 -1.25 -17.08 7.43
C ILE A 168 -2.13 -16.65 8.60
N PRO A 169 -2.70 -15.42 8.59
CA PRO A 169 -3.53 -14.95 9.68
C PRO A 169 -4.82 -15.79 9.81
N PRO A 170 -5.20 -16.20 11.04
CA PRO A 170 -6.49 -16.81 11.27
C PRO A 170 -7.61 -15.77 11.17
N LEU A 171 -8.83 -16.22 10.86
CA LEU A 171 -10.01 -15.35 10.94
C LEU A 171 -10.23 -14.87 12.38
N PRO A 172 -10.76 -13.64 12.60
CA PRO A 172 -10.99 -13.12 13.94
C PRO A 172 -12.02 -13.97 14.72
N GLU A 173 -11.77 -14.25 15.99
CA GLU A 173 -12.70 -14.93 16.87
C GLU A 173 -13.87 -14.03 17.35
N GLN A 174 -13.71 -12.73 17.21
CA GLN A 174 -14.71 -11.72 17.60
C GLN A 174 -14.99 -10.76 16.44
N ASN A 175 -16.14 -10.12 16.47
CA ASN A 175 -16.47 -9.10 15.49
C ASN A 175 -15.50 -7.94 15.57
N VAL A 176 -14.97 -7.54 14.42
CA VAL A 176 -14.12 -6.37 14.21
C VAL A 176 -14.68 -5.54 13.06
N ASP A 177 -14.44 -4.23 13.08
CA ASP A 177 -14.97 -3.32 12.05
C ASP A 177 -13.98 -3.12 10.91
N ILE A 178 -12.69 -3.10 11.22
CA ILE A 178 -11.60 -2.81 10.29
C ILE A 178 -10.58 -3.93 10.36
N ILE A 179 -10.19 -4.47 9.21
CA ILE A 179 -9.22 -5.54 9.10
C ILE A 179 -8.09 -5.09 8.18
N TYR A 180 -6.86 -5.02 8.68
CA TYR A 180 -5.69 -4.80 7.84
C TYR A 180 -5.11 -6.13 7.38
N LEU A 181 -5.07 -6.34 6.07
CA LEU A 181 -4.39 -7.45 5.43
C LEU A 181 -3.34 -6.93 4.46
N CYS A 182 -2.14 -7.51 4.49
CA CYS A 182 -1.09 -7.22 3.52
C CYS A 182 -0.71 -8.53 2.83
N SER A 183 -0.79 -8.58 1.49
CA SER A 183 -0.46 -9.79 0.74
C SER A 183 0.20 -9.42 -0.60
N PRO A 184 1.47 -9.78 -0.80
CA PRO A 184 2.42 -10.39 0.16
C PRO A 184 2.63 -9.54 1.41
N ASN A 185 2.77 -10.22 2.57
CA ASN A 185 2.80 -9.54 3.87
C ASN A 185 4.16 -8.91 4.19
N ASN A 186 4.14 -7.74 4.78
CA ASN A 186 5.29 -7.13 5.42
C ASN A 186 5.11 -7.27 6.96
N PRO A 187 5.98 -8.02 7.71
CA PRO A 187 7.36 -8.38 7.32
C PRO A 187 7.57 -9.86 6.89
N THR A 188 6.56 -10.73 6.90
CA THR A 188 6.77 -12.18 6.75
C THR A 188 7.05 -12.64 5.33
N GLY A 189 6.68 -11.84 4.32
CA GLY A 189 6.77 -12.21 2.90
C GLY A 189 5.71 -13.23 2.44
N THR A 190 4.86 -13.70 3.34
CA THR A 190 3.83 -14.69 3.02
C THR A 190 2.70 -14.07 2.20
N ALA A 191 2.24 -14.78 1.19
CA ALA A 191 1.08 -14.39 0.39
C ALA A 191 -0.06 -15.40 0.57
N MET A 192 -1.29 -14.89 0.59
CA MET A 192 -2.48 -15.73 0.69
C MET A 192 -2.97 -16.13 -0.70
N ASN A 193 -3.32 -17.40 -0.87
CA ASN A 193 -3.93 -17.90 -2.10
C ASN A 193 -5.41 -17.44 -2.24
N LYS A 194 -6.00 -17.77 -3.38
CA LYS A 194 -7.36 -17.34 -3.72
C LYS A 194 -8.40 -17.84 -2.70
N GLU A 195 -8.30 -19.09 -2.27
CA GLU A 195 -9.23 -19.70 -1.32
C GLU A 195 -9.12 -19.06 0.07
N GLN A 196 -7.90 -18.79 0.52
CA GLN A 196 -7.64 -18.12 1.79
C GLN A 196 -8.19 -16.69 1.80
N LEU A 197 -7.93 -15.92 0.74
CA LEU A 197 -8.45 -14.56 0.62
C LEU A 197 -9.97 -14.53 0.46
N GLN A 198 -10.57 -15.51 -0.23
CA GLN A 198 -12.04 -15.59 -0.34
C GLN A 198 -12.69 -15.76 1.04
N GLN A 199 -12.12 -16.57 1.93
CA GLN A 199 -12.63 -16.72 3.30
C GLN A 199 -12.67 -15.38 4.05
N TRP A 200 -11.67 -14.52 3.85
CA TRP A 200 -11.64 -13.17 4.42
C TRP A 200 -12.75 -12.27 3.85
N VAL A 201 -12.94 -12.32 2.54
CA VAL A 201 -14.01 -11.55 1.87
C VAL A 201 -15.39 -12.00 2.34
N ASP A 202 -15.61 -13.31 2.44
CA ASP A 202 -16.86 -13.88 2.91
C ASP A 202 -17.13 -13.50 4.36
N TRP A 203 -16.13 -13.66 5.22
CA TRP A 203 -16.20 -13.28 6.64
C TRP A 203 -16.49 -11.78 6.81
N ALA A 204 -15.82 -10.92 6.06
CA ALA A 204 -16.02 -9.47 6.14
C ALA A 204 -17.41 -9.05 5.67
N ASN A 205 -17.93 -9.68 4.62
CA ASN A 205 -19.30 -9.41 4.15
C ASN A 205 -20.36 -9.89 5.16
N GLU A 206 -20.17 -11.05 5.79
CA GLU A 206 -21.07 -11.60 6.81
C GLU A 206 -21.13 -10.70 8.06
N HIS A 207 -19.97 -10.17 8.50
CA HIS A 207 -19.87 -9.38 9.72
C HIS A 207 -19.97 -7.86 9.51
N GLY A 208 -20.09 -7.41 8.26
CA GLY A 208 -20.15 -5.98 7.91
C GLY A 208 -18.82 -5.25 8.08
N SER A 209 -17.70 -5.97 8.15
CA SER A 209 -16.35 -5.42 8.31
C SER A 209 -15.83 -4.80 7.01
N VAL A 210 -14.79 -3.96 7.13
CA VAL A 210 -14.05 -3.42 5.99
C VAL A 210 -12.62 -3.95 6.00
N ILE A 211 -12.22 -4.59 4.90
CA ILE A 211 -10.84 -5.01 4.68
C ILE A 211 -10.06 -3.84 4.08
N LEU A 212 -8.96 -3.47 4.72
CA LEU A 212 -7.94 -2.57 4.23
C LEU A 212 -6.79 -3.43 3.68
N PHE A 213 -6.83 -3.69 2.37
CA PHE A 213 -5.93 -4.60 1.69
C PHE A 213 -4.72 -3.88 1.13
N ASP A 214 -3.54 -4.11 1.70
CA ASP A 214 -2.29 -3.53 1.24
C ASP A 214 -1.60 -4.48 0.24
N ALA A 215 -1.66 -4.10 -1.04
CA ALA A 215 -1.05 -4.82 -2.16
C ALA A 215 0.26 -4.17 -2.64
N ALA A 216 0.98 -3.45 -1.78
CA ALA A 216 2.20 -2.74 -2.17
C ALA A 216 3.30 -3.67 -2.70
N TYR A 217 3.25 -4.95 -2.41
CA TYR A 217 4.23 -5.97 -2.83
C TYR A 217 3.70 -6.93 -3.91
N GLU A 218 2.53 -6.67 -4.49
CA GLU A 218 1.89 -7.55 -5.47
C GLU A 218 2.76 -7.86 -6.69
N VAL A 219 3.62 -6.92 -7.08
CA VAL A 219 4.56 -7.08 -8.20
C VAL A 219 5.52 -8.26 -8.03
N PHE A 220 5.75 -8.73 -6.81
CA PHE A 220 6.61 -9.87 -6.51
C PHE A 220 5.88 -11.22 -6.55
N ILE A 221 4.58 -11.24 -6.81
CA ILE A 221 3.81 -12.48 -6.97
C ILE A 221 4.15 -13.10 -8.32
N THR A 222 4.60 -14.36 -8.28
CA THR A 222 4.94 -15.16 -9.47
C THR A 222 4.04 -16.38 -9.62
N GLU A 223 3.33 -16.76 -8.57
CA GLU A 223 2.46 -17.93 -8.54
C GLU A 223 1.05 -17.59 -9.05
N SER A 224 0.55 -18.39 -9.97
CA SER A 224 -0.74 -18.17 -10.65
C SER A 224 -1.99 -18.32 -9.75
N ASN A 225 -1.84 -18.98 -8.59
CA ASN A 225 -2.92 -19.18 -7.63
C ASN A 225 -2.99 -18.10 -6.55
N ILE A 226 -2.09 -17.11 -6.58
CA ILE A 226 -2.08 -15.99 -5.65
C ILE A 226 -2.65 -14.77 -6.36
N PRO A 227 -3.77 -14.21 -5.88
CA PRO A 227 -4.35 -13.01 -6.48
C PRO A 227 -3.44 -11.79 -6.34
N HIS A 228 -3.34 -11.00 -7.40
CA HIS A 228 -2.64 -9.71 -7.37
C HIS A 228 -3.53 -8.58 -6.83
N SER A 229 -4.84 -8.79 -6.81
CA SER A 229 -5.82 -7.84 -6.30
C SER A 229 -6.88 -8.58 -5.50
N ILE A 230 -7.34 -7.97 -4.39
CA ILE A 230 -8.48 -8.51 -3.66
C ILE A 230 -9.76 -8.49 -4.51
N PHE A 231 -9.84 -7.63 -5.51
CA PHE A 231 -10.99 -7.52 -6.42
C PHE A 231 -11.07 -8.66 -7.45
N GLU A 232 -10.12 -9.59 -7.46
CA GLU A 232 -10.25 -10.88 -8.16
C GLU A 232 -11.19 -11.86 -7.43
N LEU A 233 -11.62 -11.52 -6.19
CA LEU A 233 -12.47 -12.33 -5.33
C LEU A 233 -13.91 -11.87 -5.41
N ASP A 234 -14.83 -12.83 -5.38
CA ASP A 234 -16.27 -12.57 -5.41
C ASP A 234 -16.73 -11.81 -4.15
N GLY A 235 -17.45 -10.70 -4.35
CA GLY A 235 -17.97 -9.90 -3.24
C GLY A 235 -16.98 -8.90 -2.63
N ALA A 236 -15.71 -8.88 -3.04
CA ALA A 236 -14.69 -8.00 -2.46
C ALA A 236 -15.01 -6.51 -2.60
N LYS A 237 -15.64 -6.08 -3.69
CA LYS A 237 -16.06 -4.68 -3.89
C LYS A 237 -17.03 -4.17 -2.83
N LYS A 238 -17.72 -5.06 -2.11
CA LYS A 238 -18.67 -4.70 -1.04
C LYS A 238 -18.02 -4.55 0.33
N CYS A 239 -16.76 -5.02 0.49
CA CYS A 239 -16.10 -5.04 1.80
C CYS A 239 -14.64 -4.61 1.80
N ALA A 240 -14.00 -4.32 0.66
CA ALA A 240 -12.58 -4.04 0.61
C ALA A 240 -12.23 -2.66 0.03
N ILE A 241 -11.17 -2.07 0.59
CA ILE A 241 -10.39 -0.95 0.06
C ILE A 241 -9.00 -1.50 -0.24
N GLU A 242 -8.46 -1.23 -1.43
CA GLU A 242 -7.13 -1.72 -1.81
C GLU A 242 -6.14 -0.55 -1.95
N PHE A 243 -4.92 -0.75 -1.46
CA PHE A 243 -3.80 0.19 -1.59
C PHE A 243 -2.73 -0.39 -2.49
N ARG A 244 -2.29 0.39 -3.46
CA ARG A 244 -1.25 0.07 -4.43
C ARG A 244 -0.10 1.06 -4.38
N SER A 245 1.11 0.65 -4.74
CA SER A 245 2.28 1.51 -4.63
C SER A 245 3.25 1.33 -5.80
N PHE A 246 3.65 2.42 -6.43
CA PHE A 246 4.75 2.42 -7.39
C PHE A 246 6.13 2.27 -6.72
N SER A 247 6.19 2.33 -5.37
CA SER A 247 7.47 2.21 -4.65
C SER A 247 8.20 0.91 -4.96
N LYS A 248 7.47 -0.21 -5.09
CA LYS A 248 8.06 -1.52 -5.38
C LYS A 248 7.95 -1.90 -6.85
N THR A 249 6.89 -1.45 -7.52
CA THR A 249 6.66 -1.72 -8.95
C THR A 249 7.66 -1.02 -9.86
N ALA A 250 8.06 0.22 -9.52
CA ALA A 250 8.89 1.06 -10.39
C ALA A 250 10.04 1.79 -9.64
N GLY A 251 10.37 1.37 -8.44
CA GLY A 251 11.44 2.00 -7.67
C GLY A 251 11.11 3.38 -7.10
N PHE A 252 9.83 3.74 -6.99
CA PHE A 252 9.40 5.09 -6.60
C PHE A 252 9.44 5.35 -5.09
N THR A 253 10.35 4.70 -4.36
CA THR A 253 10.52 4.94 -2.92
C THR A 253 10.86 6.40 -2.60
N GLY A 254 11.62 7.08 -3.47
CA GLY A 254 11.96 8.51 -3.38
C GLY A 254 11.06 9.43 -4.19
N VAL A 255 10.39 8.94 -5.24
CA VAL A 255 9.52 9.74 -6.14
C VAL A 255 8.15 9.97 -5.51
N ARG A 256 7.65 9.01 -4.75
CA ARG A 256 6.37 9.05 -4.01
C ARG A 256 5.14 9.07 -4.91
N CYS A 257 4.68 7.88 -5.32
CA CYS A 257 3.42 7.70 -6.01
C CYS A 257 2.76 6.39 -5.60
N ALA A 258 1.46 6.44 -5.40
CA ALA A 258 0.61 5.31 -5.04
C ALA A 258 -0.83 5.58 -5.48
N TYR A 259 -1.72 4.64 -5.25
CA TYR A 259 -3.15 4.87 -5.44
C TYR A 259 -3.97 3.95 -4.54
N THR A 260 -5.15 4.45 -4.17
CA THR A 260 -6.15 3.75 -3.37
C THR A 260 -7.38 3.48 -4.22
N ILE A 261 -7.92 2.27 -4.12
CA ILE A 261 -9.15 1.87 -4.79
C ILE A 261 -10.26 1.74 -3.76
N ILE A 262 -11.35 2.49 -3.95
CA ILE A 262 -12.54 2.40 -3.11
C ILE A 262 -13.76 2.21 -4.01
N PRO A 263 -14.30 1.00 -4.11
CA PRO A 263 -15.44 0.72 -4.97
C PRO A 263 -16.68 1.54 -4.62
N ARG A 264 -17.46 1.93 -5.63
CA ARG A 264 -18.75 2.61 -5.44
C ARG A 264 -19.74 1.79 -4.62
N GLU A 265 -19.64 0.46 -4.72
CA GLU A 265 -20.50 -0.48 -4.01
C GLU A 265 -20.23 -0.50 -2.50
N LEU A 266 -19.04 -0.07 -2.06
CA LEU A 266 -18.63 -0.11 -0.66
C LEU A 266 -19.34 0.98 0.14
N SER A 267 -20.30 0.56 0.95
CA SER A 267 -21.06 1.44 1.84
C SER A 267 -21.22 0.82 3.21
N ARG A 268 -21.33 1.66 4.25
CA ARG A 268 -21.69 1.23 5.62
C ARG A 268 -22.72 2.19 6.18
N SER A 269 -23.75 1.64 6.82
CA SER A 269 -24.86 2.44 7.38
C SER A 269 -25.50 3.39 6.36
N GLY A 270 -25.57 2.98 5.08
CA GLY A 270 -26.13 3.80 4.00
C GLY A 270 -25.21 4.91 3.48
N VAL A 271 -23.95 4.98 3.95
CA VAL A 271 -22.99 6.00 3.53
C VAL A 271 -21.89 5.35 2.67
N SER A 272 -21.60 5.94 1.50
CA SER A 272 -20.53 5.50 0.60
C SER A 272 -19.16 5.86 1.18
N LEU A 273 -18.28 4.84 1.35
CA LEU A 273 -16.91 5.07 1.81
C LEU A 273 -16.07 5.80 0.73
N ASN A 274 -16.38 5.58 -0.54
CA ASN A 274 -15.76 6.34 -1.64
C ASN A 274 -16.04 7.86 -1.48
N SER A 275 -17.29 8.23 -1.19
CA SER A 275 -17.64 9.64 -1.00
C SER A 275 -16.99 10.25 0.24
N LEU A 276 -16.86 9.49 1.33
CA LEU A 276 -16.13 9.94 2.54
C LEU A 276 -14.66 10.17 2.24
N TRP A 277 -14.01 9.24 1.54
CA TRP A 277 -12.61 9.38 1.17
C TRP A 277 -12.39 10.53 0.19
N ALA A 278 -13.24 10.68 -0.81
CA ALA A 278 -13.20 11.81 -1.74
C ALA A 278 -13.28 13.14 -0.98
N ARG A 279 -14.21 13.26 0.00
CA ARG A 279 -14.35 14.46 0.83
C ARG A 279 -13.12 14.71 1.70
N ARG A 280 -12.53 13.65 2.27
CA ARG A 280 -11.28 13.73 3.04
C ARG A 280 -10.14 14.24 2.18
N GLN A 281 -9.95 13.66 0.99
CA GLN A 281 -8.90 14.05 0.05
C GLN A 281 -9.06 15.51 -0.39
N ALA A 282 -10.23 15.92 -0.81
CA ALA A 282 -10.51 17.33 -1.16
C ALA A 282 -10.24 18.33 -0.03
N THR A 283 -10.21 17.87 1.22
CA THR A 283 -9.97 18.74 2.39
C THR A 283 -8.51 18.78 2.84
N ARG A 284 -7.78 17.68 2.68
CA ARG A 284 -6.45 17.50 3.30
C ARG A 284 -5.33 17.19 2.32
N PHE A 285 -5.64 17.07 1.04
CA PHE A 285 -4.67 16.65 0.03
C PHE A 285 -4.93 17.38 -1.30
N ASN A 286 -3.90 17.97 -1.88
CA ASN A 286 -3.97 18.72 -3.15
C ASN A 286 -3.47 17.91 -4.35
N GLY A 287 -3.40 16.59 -4.22
CA GLY A 287 -2.97 15.70 -5.30
C GLY A 287 -1.45 15.58 -5.43
N VAL A 288 -1.04 14.63 -6.26
CA VAL A 288 0.37 14.35 -6.59
C VAL A 288 0.79 15.24 -7.76
N SER A 289 2.04 15.69 -7.76
CA SER A 289 2.55 16.58 -8.82
C SER A 289 2.38 15.98 -10.22
N TYR A 290 2.19 16.86 -11.20
CA TYR A 290 2.12 16.48 -12.62
C TYR A 290 3.32 15.65 -13.05
N ILE A 291 4.54 16.08 -12.67
CA ILE A 291 5.79 15.41 -13.02
C ILE A 291 5.82 13.97 -12.51
N THR A 292 5.42 13.76 -11.25
CA THR A 292 5.35 12.42 -10.66
C THR A 292 4.33 11.52 -11.36
N GLN A 293 3.15 12.06 -11.69
CA GLN A 293 2.12 11.27 -12.37
C GLN A 293 2.50 10.92 -13.81
N ARG A 294 3.22 11.80 -14.54
CA ARG A 294 3.78 11.47 -15.87
C ARG A 294 4.85 10.38 -15.78
N ALA A 295 5.69 10.41 -14.75
CA ALA A 295 6.63 9.32 -14.50
C ALA A 295 5.90 7.99 -14.20
N ALA A 296 4.84 8.02 -13.39
CA ALA A 296 4.04 6.84 -13.07
C ALA A 296 3.31 6.28 -14.30
N GLU A 297 2.78 7.14 -15.18
CA GLU A 297 2.20 6.73 -16.46
C GLU A 297 3.21 5.98 -17.34
N ALA A 298 4.48 6.43 -17.35
CA ALA A 298 5.53 5.83 -18.18
C ALA A 298 5.90 4.39 -17.72
N VAL A 299 5.53 3.98 -16.51
CA VAL A 299 5.67 2.59 -16.06
C VAL A 299 4.88 1.62 -16.94
N TYR A 300 3.76 2.09 -17.50
CA TYR A 300 2.88 1.32 -18.39
C TYR A 300 3.20 1.51 -19.88
N SER A 301 4.38 2.02 -20.22
CA SER A 301 4.78 2.18 -21.61
C SER A 301 5.21 0.84 -22.23
N ASP A 302 4.87 0.62 -23.51
CA ASP A 302 5.15 -0.63 -24.26
C ASP A 302 6.65 -0.89 -24.51
N LYS A 303 7.53 -0.03 -23.98
CA LYS A 303 8.99 -0.11 -24.13
C LYS A 303 9.68 0.04 -22.78
N LEU A 304 9.33 -0.80 -21.81
CA LEU A 304 10.11 -0.92 -20.60
C LEU A 304 11.36 -1.76 -20.90
N THR A 305 12.53 -1.12 -20.96
CA THR A 305 13.80 -1.84 -20.98
C THR A 305 14.20 -2.06 -19.53
N LEU A 306 14.24 -3.31 -19.11
CA LEU A 306 14.78 -3.70 -17.81
C LEU A 306 16.25 -4.08 -18.01
N GLU A 307 17.15 -3.34 -17.39
CA GLU A 307 18.57 -3.67 -17.32
C GLU A 307 18.89 -4.10 -15.89
N TRP A 308 19.62 -5.20 -15.75
CA TRP A 308 20.12 -5.68 -14.47
C TRP A 308 21.51 -6.22 -14.62
N ASP A 309 22.31 -6.10 -13.57
CA ASP A 309 23.62 -6.71 -13.50
C ASP A 309 23.50 -8.22 -13.30
N GLU A 310 24.42 -8.97 -13.92
CA GLU A 310 24.49 -10.42 -13.75
C GLU A 310 24.80 -10.74 -12.29
N VAL A 311 23.95 -11.57 -11.67
CA VAL A 311 24.19 -12.06 -10.32
C VAL A 311 25.05 -13.31 -10.39
N ALA A 312 26.26 -13.26 -9.87
CA ALA A 312 27.18 -14.40 -9.86
C ALA A 312 26.54 -15.62 -9.18
N GLY A 313 26.47 -16.73 -9.92
CA GLY A 313 25.89 -17.99 -9.45
C GLY A 313 24.38 -18.15 -9.68
N ALA A 314 23.71 -17.19 -10.28
CA ALA A 314 22.31 -17.36 -10.69
C ALA A 314 22.24 -18.32 -11.89
N ALA A 315 21.40 -19.35 -11.79
CA ALA A 315 21.20 -20.33 -12.85
C ALA A 315 20.23 -19.83 -13.94
N SER A 316 19.34 -18.88 -13.60
CA SER A 316 18.37 -18.27 -14.51
C SER A 316 17.82 -16.97 -13.95
N TYR A 317 17.28 -16.14 -14.84
CA TYR A 317 16.49 -14.96 -14.50
C TYR A 317 15.12 -15.10 -15.16
N THR A 318 14.06 -14.81 -14.40
CA THR A 318 12.71 -14.74 -14.96
C THR A 318 12.27 -13.30 -14.97
N VAL A 319 12.00 -12.76 -16.15
CA VAL A 319 11.39 -11.42 -16.31
C VAL A 319 9.99 -11.67 -16.85
N ALA A 320 8.99 -11.30 -16.04
CA ALA A 320 7.61 -11.30 -16.47
C ALA A 320 7.20 -9.88 -16.86
N TRP A 321 6.74 -9.68 -18.08
CA TRP A 321 6.19 -8.43 -18.56
C TRP A 321 5.02 -8.72 -19.50
N TRP A 322 4.05 -7.83 -19.54
CA TRP A 322 2.88 -7.97 -20.39
C TRP A 322 2.83 -6.80 -21.37
N ALA A 323 2.86 -7.10 -22.67
CA ALA A 323 2.47 -6.19 -23.73
C ALA A 323 1.11 -6.63 -24.26
N ASP A 324 0.31 -5.68 -24.77
CA ASP A 324 -1.02 -5.93 -25.30
C ASP A 324 -1.13 -7.20 -26.16
N GLY A 325 -1.75 -8.23 -25.62
CA GLY A 325 -2.35 -9.34 -26.37
C GLY A 325 -1.41 -10.27 -27.15
N THR A 326 -0.12 -10.25 -26.90
CA THR A 326 0.84 -11.20 -27.48
C THR A 326 1.58 -11.94 -26.38
N GLU A 327 1.40 -13.27 -26.33
CA GLU A 327 2.24 -14.18 -25.56
C GLU A 327 3.70 -14.16 -26.03
#